data_0f58dd8154059171a4b803b50f4b0845
#
_entry.id   0f58dd8154059171a4b803b50f4b0845
#
_cell.length_a   1.000
_cell.length_b   1.000
_cell.length_c   1.000
_cell.angle_alpha   90.00
_cell.angle_beta   90.00
_cell.angle_gamma   90.00
#
_symmetry.space_group_name_H-M   'P 1'
#
loop_
_entity.id
_entity.type
_entity.pdbx_description
1 polymer ?
#
loop_
_entity_poly.entity_id
_entity_poly.type
_entity_poly.pdbx_seq_one_letter_code
_entity_poly.pdbx_strand_id
1 'polypeptide(L)'
;MATNIKELIPQNYVIICDTNVFLHIYRYSPDFSDFALKCLQTVSSSIIIPSTVKYEFFKHYRSYFGDMERRVRSVGKDAKEQISTAARKILKICDNLEALQYPDVEELRENLSEKFDELIEIPESFFEDRNILDFISNPWKGKNLVYDLVNDIISNGHSMPAVTQEEIYQICDEGEKRFKADPPTPPGFKDAKKKDGVRKYSDLILWKEVLKYSKEQKVNVIFVTDDVKCDWWIDNNGTRVFHPALITEFCRETGNKILPFTSLEFFSNVSDSFSITKTDAVEIALKITDTDYFERVYSSVFDRISDDLAFSGERYLEPSSNIGTNGIDELEISEMEFLTAEQLHRDEDIITYIFTFHVEAEATSFDYWGYDDESKEVLLGPSGAHTFEGKIDVEVTREADMYLDFEADNGFETAKIVAGSLKEKSYCPLFEHECEEPIQGAYSTCPECGQKINFENDGGNGFCVDCAPNH
;
A
#
# COMPACT_ATOMS: atom_id res chain seq x y z
N MET A 1 -27.70 -7.26 6.96
CA MET A 1 -28.56 -8.26 6.28
C MET A 1 -27.99 -8.44 4.88
N ALA A 2 -27.70 -9.69 4.48
CA ALA A 2 -27.21 -9.97 3.13
C ALA A 2 -28.24 -9.50 2.08
N THR A 3 -27.77 -8.82 1.05
CA THR A 3 -28.61 -8.29 -0.03
C THR A 3 -28.84 -9.37 -1.08
N ASN A 4 -30.08 -9.73 -1.32
CA ASN A 4 -30.42 -10.76 -2.30
C ASN A 4 -30.41 -10.18 -3.74
N ILE A 5 -29.27 -10.27 -4.43
CA ILE A 5 -29.08 -9.78 -5.80
C ILE A 5 -30.07 -10.43 -6.78
N LYS A 6 -30.39 -11.70 -6.60
CA LYS A 6 -31.33 -12.43 -7.45
C LYS A 6 -32.76 -11.85 -7.40
N GLU A 7 -33.15 -11.26 -6.28
CA GLU A 7 -34.44 -10.59 -6.13
C GLU A 7 -34.43 -9.16 -6.68
N LEU A 8 -33.27 -8.49 -6.69
CA LEU A 8 -33.14 -7.11 -7.18
C LEU A 8 -33.16 -7.02 -8.71
N ILE A 9 -32.52 -7.95 -9.42
CA ILE A 9 -32.45 -7.92 -10.89
C ILE A 9 -33.83 -7.80 -11.54
N PRO A 10 -34.86 -8.59 -11.16
CA PRO A 10 -36.21 -8.44 -11.70
C PRO A 10 -36.91 -7.12 -11.33
N GLN A 11 -36.41 -6.40 -10.31
CA GLN A 11 -36.90 -5.07 -9.91
C GLN A 11 -36.25 -3.91 -10.68
N ASN A 12 -35.82 -4.18 -11.88
CA ASN A 12 -35.22 -3.19 -12.77
C ASN A 12 -33.85 -2.65 -12.27
N TYR A 13 -33.05 -3.52 -11.63
CA TYR A 13 -31.66 -3.22 -11.31
C TYR A 13 -30.72 -3.72 -12.41
N VAL A 14 -29.76 -2.89 -12.78
CA VAL A 14 -28.59 -3.26 -13.60
C VAL A 14 -27.34 -3.20 -12.73
N ILE A 15 -26.32 -3.97 -13.12
CA ILE A 15 -25.05 -4.02 -12.44
C ILE A 15 -24.03 -3.24 -13.26
N ILE A 16 -23.36 -2.29 -12.64
CA ILE A 16 -22.29 -1.51 -13.23
C ILE A 16 -21.04 -1.69 -12.41
N CYS A 17 -20.01 -2.29 -13.00
CA CYS A 17 -18.73 -2.54 -12.34
C CYS A 17 -17.69 -1.52 -12.82
N ASP A 18 -16.90 -1.01 -11.90
CA ASP A 18 -15.69 -0.27 -12.20
C ASP A 18 -14.63 -1.18 -12.86
N THR A 19 -13.66 -0.59 -13.53
CA THR A 19 -12.59 -1.30 -14.25
C THR A 19 -11.82 -2.26 -13.35
N ASN A 20 -11.54 -1.84 -12.11
CA ASN A 20 -10.78 -2.61 -11.15
C ASN A 20 -11.44 -3.94 -10.79
N VAL A 21 -12.77 -4.01 -10.76
CA VAL A 21 -13.52 -5.25 -10.48
C VAL A 21 -13.15 -6.36 -11.48
N PHE A 22 -12.93 -6.02 -12.75
CA PHE A 22 -12.51 -6.98 -13.77
C PHE A 22 -11.00 -7.23 -13.75
N LEU A 23 -10.19 -6.18 -13.55
CA LEU A 23 -8.74 -6.28 -13.61
C LEU A 23 -8.15 -7.02 -12.41
N HIS A 24 -8.75 -6.88 -11.22
CA HIS A 24 -8.27 -7.56 -10.02
C HIS A 24 -8.42 -9.08 -10.08
N ILE A 25 -9.35 -9.60 -10.90
CA ILE A 25 -9.49 -11.05 -11.10
C ILE A 25 -8.19 -11.68 -11.59
N TYR A 26 -7.38 -10.97 -12.36
CA TYR A 26 -6.06 -11.44 -12.77
C TYR A 26 -5.01 -11.51 -11.65
N ARG A 27 -5.30 -10.92 -10.51
CA ARG A 27 -4.38 -10.80 -9.37
C ARG A 27 -4.78 -11.67 -8.17
N TYR A 28 -5.99 -12.19 -8.16
CA TYR A 28 -6.47 -13.08 -7.12
C TYR A 28 -5.79 -14.46 -7.21
N SER A 29 -5.86 -15.23 -6.12
CA SER A 29 -5.49 -16.64 -6.15
C SER A 29 -6.32 -17.39 -7.21
N PRO A 30 -5.84 -18.49 -7.77
CA PRO A 30 -6.57 -19.25 -8.80
C PRO A 30 -8.01 -19.57 -8.39
N ASP A 31 -8.21 -20.07 -7.17
CA ASP A 31 -9.54 -20.42 -6.65
C ASP A 31 -10.47 -19.22 -6.56
N PHE A 32 -9.94 -18.09 -6.09
CA PHE A 32 -10.74 -16.87 -5.98
C PHE A 32 -11.02 -16.23 -7.33
N SER A 33 -10.08 -16.30 -8.27
CA SER A 33 -10.29 -15.87 -9.66
C SER A 33 -11.41 -16.64 -10.35
N ASP A 34 -11.43 -17.99 -10.20
CA ASP A 34 -12.50 -18.83 -10.71
C ASP A 34 -13.85 -18.53 -10.07
N PHE A 35 -13.86 -18.32 -8.77
CA PHE A 35 -15.05 -17.95 -8.02
C PHE A 35 -15.60 -16.59 -8.47
N ALA A 36 -14.78 -15.55 -8.50
CA ALA A 36 -15.16 -14.20 -8.93
C ALA A 36 -15.68 -14.21 -10.38
N LEU A 37 -15.00 -14.95 -11.26
CA LEU A 37 -15.43 -15.13 -12.64
C LEU A 37 -16.81 -15.81 -12.73
N LYS A 38 -17.06 -16.87 -11.97
CA LYS A 38 -18.37 -17.53 -11.90
C LYS A 38 -19.47 -16.59 -11.40
N CYS A 39 -19.17 -15.77 -10.40
CA CYS A 39 -20.13 -14.76 -9.92
C CYS A 39 -20.49 -13.79 -11.04
N LEU A 40 -19.53 -13.22 -11.75
CA LEU A 40 -19.79 -12.29 -12.87
C LEU A 40 -20.50 -12.97 -14.03
N GLN A 41 -20.12 -14.21 -14.40
CA GLN A 41 -20.80 -14.98 -15.46
C GLN A 41 -22.27 -15.21 -15.11
N THR A 42 -22.58 -15.53 -13.85
CA THR A 42 -23.94 -15.81 -13.39
C THR A 42 -24.88 -14.61 -13.58
N VAL A 43 -24.36 -13.40 -13.43
CA VAL A 43 -25.15 -12.16 -13.56
C VAL A 43 -24.81 -11.35 -14.82
N SER A 44 -24.07 -11.93 -15.77
CA SER A 44 -23.54 -11.25 -16.95
C SER A 44 -24.61 -10.56 -17.79
N SER A 45 -25.81 -11.15 -17.88
CA SER A 45 -26.95 -10.56 -18.61
C SER A 45 -27.50 -9.28 -17.97
N SER A 46 -27.12 -8.97 -16.75
CA SER A 46 -27.54 -7.77 -16.02
C SER A 46 -26.40 -6.76 -15.88
N ILE A 47 -25.19 -7.10 -16.30
CA ILE A 47 -24.03 -6.21 -16.28
C ILE A 47 -24.08 -5.28 -17.49
N ILE A 48 -23.90 -3.99 -17.24
CA ILE A 48 -23.76 -2.96 -18.26
C ILE A 48 -22.37 -2.31 -18.12
N ILE A 49 -21.58 -2.33 -19.19
CA ILE A 49 -20.21 -1.82 -19.16
C ILE A 49 -20.18 -0.36 -19.65
N PRO A 50 -19.77 0.61 -18.80
CA PRO A 50 -19.53 1.99 -19.20
C PRO A 50 -18.45 2.10 -20.28
N SER A 51 -18.52 3.13 -21.12
CA SER A 51 -17.54 3.34 -22.19
C SER A 51 -16.14 3.61 -21.63
N THR A 52 -16.05 4.30 -20.49
CA THR A 52 -14.79 4.53 -19.75
C THR A 52 -14.19 3.22 -19.29
N VAL A 53 -14.98 2.36 -18.64
CA VAL A 53 -14.54 1.02 -18.17
C VAL A 53 -14.09 0.16 -19.36
N LYS A 54 -14.87 0.14 -20.45
CA LYS A 54 -14.48 -0.55 -21.69
C LYS A 54 -13.11 -0.11 -22.17
N TYR A 55 -12.89 1.21 -22.29
CA TYR A 55 -11.62 1.77 -22.76
C TYR A 55 -10.45 1.39 -21.82
N GLU A 56 -10.62 1.56 -20.53
CA GLU A 56 -9.58 1.28 -19.56
C GLU A 56 -9.26 -0.21 -19.47
N PHE A 57 -10.29 -1.07 -19.47
CA PHE A 57 -10.09 -2.51 -19.46
C PHE A 57 -9.25 -2.97 -20.65
N PHE A 58 -9.65 -2.63 -21.90
CA PHE A 58 -8.90 -3.05 -23.09
C PHE A 58 -7.50 -2.44 -23.18
N LYS A 59 -7.27 -1.30 -22.56
CA LYS A 59 -5.94 -0.69 -22.46
C LYS A 59 -5.03 -1.45 -21.50
N HIS A 60 -5.56 -1.97 -20.38
CA HIS A 60 -4.77 -2.45 -19.26
C HIS A 60 -4.77 -3.98 -19.07
N TYR A 61 -5.80 -4.72 -19.54
CA TYR A 61 -5.93 -6.16 -19.26
C TYR A 61 -4.68 -6.97 -19.59
N ARG A 62 -3.96 -6.64 -20.68
CA ARG A 62 -2.73 -7.37 -21.06
C ARG A 62 -1.62 -7.23 -20.04
N SER A 63 -1.50 -6.04 -19.44
CA SER A 63 -0.54 -5.79 -18.38
C SER A 63 -0.86 -6.65 -17.16
N TYR A 64 -2.12 -6.64 -16.74
CA TYR A 64 -2.57 -7.42 -15.59
C TYR A 64 -2.50 -8.93 -15.82
N PHE A 65 -2.89 -9.40 -17.00
CA PHE A 65 -2.80 -10.80 -17.39
C PHE A 65 -1.35 -11.33 -17.34
N GLY A 66 -0.37 -10.52 -17.68
CA GLY A 66 1.06 -10.86 -17.58
C GLY A 66 1.71 -10.55 -16.22
N ASP A 67 1.00 -9.89 -15.30
CA ASP A 67 1.58 -9.49 -14.00
C ASP A 67 1.88 -10.69 -13.10
N MET A 68 1.00 -11.68 -13.07
CA MET A 68 1.20 -12.88 -12.26
C MET A 68 2.46 -13.64 -12.72
N GLU A 69 2.62 -13.84 -14.05
CA GLU A 69 3.82 -14.46 -14.60
C GLU A 69 5.09 -13.69 -14.25
N ARG A 70 5.04 -12.36 -14.38
CA ARG A 70 6.17 -11.48 -14.01
C ARG A 70 6.50 -11.56 -12.53
N ARG A 71 5.50 -11.56 -11.65
CA ARG A 71 5.69 -11.69 -10.20
C ARG A 71 6.37 -13.00 -9.85
N VAL A 72 5.90 -14.13 -10.41
CA VAL A 72 6.52 -15.43 -10.15
C VAL A 72 7.95 -15.49 -10.69
N ARG A 73 8.20 -14.95 -11.89
CA ARG A 73 9.56 -14.85 -12.43
C ARG A 73 10.46 -13.95 -11.60
N SER A 74 9.92 -12.88 -10.98
CA SER A 74 10.69 -11.99 -10.13
C SER A 74 11.06 -12.65 -8.80
N VAL A 75 10.21 -13.50 -8.23
CA VAL A 75 10.46 -14.13 -6.92
C VAL A 75 11.81 -14.84 -6.85
N GLY A 76 12.16 -15.65 -7.88
CA GLY A 76 13.46 -16.32 -7.92
C GLY A 76 14.63 -15.34 -7.96
N LYS A 77 14.49 -14.26 -8.73
CA LYS A 77 15.48 -13.19 -8.83
C LYS A 77 15.59 -12.39 -7.54
N ASP A 78 14.44 -12.04 -6.97
CA ASP A 78 14.37 -11.26 -5.72
C ASP A 78 14.96 -12.07 -4.56
N ALA A 79 14.65 -13.39 -4.46
CA ALA A 79 15.25 -14.28 -3.49
C ALA A 79 16.78 -14.35 -3.63
N LYS A 80 17.28 -14.49 -4.86
CA LYS A 80 18.72 -14.46 -5.14
C LYS A 80 19.37 -13.15 -4.71
N GLU A 81 18.74 -12.02 -5.00
CA GLU A 81 19.23 -10.70 -4.62
C GLU A 81 19.29 -10.51 -3.10
N GLN A 82 18.25 -10.97 -2.39
CA GLN A 82 18.22 -10.93 -0.92
C GLN A 82 19.31 -11.83 -0.31
N ILE A 83 19.47 -13.06 -0.80
CA ILE A 83 20.51 -13.98 -0.34
C ILE A 83 21.90 -13.37 -0.60
N SER A 84 22.11 -12.81 -1.80
CA SER A 84 23.41 -12.19 -2.16
C SER A 84 23.70 -10.95 -1.31
N THR A 85 22.67 -10.21 -0.93
CA THR A 85 22.81 -9.05 -0.03
C THR A 85 23.13 -9.48 1.39
N ALA A 86 22.46 -10.51 1.90
CA ALA A 86 22.75 -11.10 3.20
C ALA A 86 24.17 -11.67 3.24
N ALA A 87 24.58 -12.40 2.18
CA ALA A 87 25.95 -12.92 2.05
C ALA A 87 27.00 -11.81 2.17
N ARG A 88 26.84 -10.72 1.42
CA ARG A 88 27.76 -9.57 1.49
C ARG A 88 27.85 -8.95 2.88
N LYS A 89 26.70 -8.80 3.58
CA LYS A 89 26.67 -8.26 4.94
C LYS A 89 27.38 -9.19 5.92
N ILE A 90 27.18 -10.50 5.82
CA ILE A 90 27.80 -11.49 6.70
C ILE A 90 29.30 -11.64 6.43
N LEU A 91 29.71 -11.70 5.16
CA LEU A 91 31.14 -11.77 4.80
C LEU A 91 31.90 -10.52 5.24
N LYS A 92 31.27 -9.36 5.32
CA LYS A 92 31.88 -8.14 5.90
C LYS A 92 32.23 -8.32 7.39
N ILE A 93 31.57 -9.19 8.12
CA ILE A 93 31.95 -9.54 9.52
C ILE A 93 33.31 -10.25 9.53
N CYS A 94 33.56 -11.12 8.53
CA CYS A 94 34.88 -11.75 8.38
C CYS A 94 35.97 -10.70 8.14
N ASP A 95 35.72 -9.67 7.33
CA ASP A 95 36.68 -8.58 7.11
C ASP A 95 37.04 -7.85 8.42
N ASN A 96 36.02 -7.63 9.28
CA ASN A 96 36.25 -7.01 10.59
C ASN A 96 37.04 -7.91 11.53
N LEU A 97 36.78 -9.22 11.54
CA LEU A 97 37.53 -10.19 12.33
C LEU A 97 38.98 -10.32 11.85
N GLU A 98 39.20 -10.29 10.55
CA GLU A 98 40.54 -10.30 9.93
C GLU A 98 41.33 -9.05 10.35
N ALA A 99 40.70 -7.87 10.32
CA ALA A 99 41.30 -6.62 10.79
C ALA A 99 41.70 -6.68 12.28
N LEU A 100 40.98 -7.46 13.07
CA LEU A 100 41.31 -7.72 14.50
C LEU A 100 42.33 -8.86 14.67
N GLN A 101 42.86 -9.43 13.59
CA GLN A 101 43.79 -10.58 13.60
C GLN A 101 43.23 -11.80 14.34
N TYR A 102 41.93 -12.04 14.22
CA TYR A 102 41.29 -13.22 14.80
C TYR A 102 41.76 -14.48 14.03
N PRO A 103 42.07 -15.60 14.74
CA PRO A 103 42.54 -16.81 14.08
C PRO A 103 41.45 -17.48 13.23
N ASP A 104 41.87 -18.16 12.18
CA ASP A 104 41.03 -19.04 11.33
C ASP A 104 39.86 -18.36 10.60
N VAL A 105 39.90 -17.03 10.41
CA VAL A 105 38.83 -16.26 9.76
C VAL A 105 38.63 -16.68 8.29
N GLU A 106 39.73 -17.06 7.62
CA GLU A 106 39.64 -17.49 6.21
C GLU A 106 38.84 -18.79 6.07
N GLU A 107 39.04 -19.75 6.98
CA GLU A 107 38.22 -20.98 6.99
C GLU A 107 36.73 -20.67 7.21
N LEU A 108 36.40 -19.72 8.09
CA LEU A 108 35.04 -19.25 8.29
C LEU A 108 34.48 -18.60 7.02
N ARG A 109 35.27 -17.74 6.34
CA ARG A 109 34.90 -17.05 5.11
C ARG A 109 34.59 -18.05 3.99
N GLU A 110 35.47 -19.03 3.78
CA GLU A 110 35.28 -20.06 2.75
C GLU A 110 34.03 -20.88 3.00
N ASN A 111 33.82 -21.34 4.24
CA ASN A 111 32.63 -22.12 4.61
C ASN A 111 31.32 -21.33 4.41
N LEU A 112 31.30 -20.06 4.80
CA LEU A 112 30.13 -19.19 4.60
C LEU A 112 29.87 -18.92 3.12
N SER A 113 30.91 -18.63 2.34
CA SER A 113 30.78 -18.36 0.93
C SER A 113 30.21 -19.56 0.17
N GLU A 114 30.75 -20.78 0.43
CA GLU A 114 30.25 -22.02 -0.16
C GLU A 114 28.74 -22.23 0.14
N LYS A 115 28.33 -21.98 1.37
CA LYS A 115 26.92 -22.16 1.74
C LYS A 115 26.00 -21.10 1.13
N PHE A 116 26.46 -19.87 0.99
CA PHE A 116 25.69 -18.85 0.29
C PHE A 116 25.58 -19.14 -1.21
N ASP A 117 26.61 -19.66 -1.84
CA ASP A 117 26.57 -20.06 -3.25
C ASP A 117 25.54 -21.21 -3.46
N GLU A 118 25.55 -22.22 -2.57
CA GLU A 118 24.53 -23.28 -2.58
C GLU A 118 23.10 -22.70 -2.40
N LEU A 119 22.90 -21.76 -1.46
CA LEU A 119 21.60 -21.13 -1.21
C LEU A 119 21.10 -20.30 -2.41
N ILE A 120 22.00 -19.64 -3.15
CA ILE A 120 21.66 -18.84 -4.32
C ILE A 120 21.11 -19.73 -5.46
N GLU A 121 21.62 -20.94 -5.61
CA GLU A 121 21.20 -21.86 -6.66
C GLU A 121 19.81 -22.50 -6.41
N ILE A 122 19.39 -22.62 -5.14
CA ILE A 122 18.11 -23.26 -4.78
C ILE A 122 16.90 -22.57 -5.41
N PRO A 123 16.70 -21.24 -5.30
CA PRO A 123 15.55 -20.58 -5.92
C PRO A 123 15.56 -20.69 -7.45
N GLU A 124 16.73 -20.55 -8.08
CA GLU A 124 16.86 -20.65 -9.54
C GLU A 124 16.46 -22.04 -10.03
N SER A 125 17.03 -23.10 -9.46
CA SER A 125 16.72 -24.49 -9.84
C SER A 125 15.26 -24.82 -9.57
N PHE A 126 14.69 -24.35 -8.47
CA PHE A 126 13.28 -24.59 -8.14
C PHE A 126 12.32 -24.05 -9.19
N PHE A 127 12.59 -22.86 -9.74
CA PHE A 127 11.74 -22.22 -10.75
C PHE A 127 12.06 -22.69 -12.18
N GLU A 128 13.29 -23.16 -12.46
CA GLU A 128 13.66 -23.72 -13.76
C GLU A 128 13.13 -25.13 -13.95
N ASP A 129 13.22 -25.99 -12.94
CA ASP A 129 12.82 -27.41 -13.01
C ASP A 129 11.30 -27.62 -12.99
N ARG A 130 10.54 -26.63 -12.60
CA ARG A 130 9.09 -26.74 -12.49
C ARG A 130 8.43 -25.78 -13.46
N ASN A 131 7.52 -26.31 -14.28
CA ASN A 131 6.63 -25.53 -15.13
C ASN A 131 5.57 -24.79 -14.25
N ILE A 132 6.05 -24.17 -13.14
CA ILE A 132 5.22 -23.40 -12.21
C ILE A 132 4.49 -22.29 -12.96
N LEU A 133 5.11 -21.74 -14.01
CA LEU A 133 4.51 -20.75 -14.89
C LEU A 133 3.25 -21.28 -15.59
N ASP A 134 3.22 -22.56 -15.99
CA ASP A 134 2.02 -23.16 -16.57
C ASP A 134 0.89 -23.29 -15.55
N PHE A 135 1.24 -23.35 -14.25
CA PHE A 135 0.29 -23.47 -13.16
C PHE A 135 -0.22 -22.11 -12.65
N ILE A 136 0.66 -21.11 -12.55
CA ILE A 136 0.35 -19.81 -11.92
C ILE A 136 0.00 -18.76 -12.97
N SER A 137 0.62 -18.78 -14.15
CA SER A 137 0.42 -17.76 -15.17
C SER A 137 -0.97 -17.79 -15.80
N ASN A 138 -1.70 -18.87 -15.61
CA ASN A 138 -3.01 -19.01 -16.21
C ASN A 138 -3.88 -20.09 -15.53
N PRO A 139 -4.69 -19.73 -14.52
CA PRO A 139 -5.62 -20.68 -13.91
C PRO A 139 -6.56 -21.30 -14.95
N TRP A 140 -6.68 -20.71 -16.14
CA TRP A 140 -7.56 -21.14 -17.21
C TRP A 140 -6.82 -21.76 -18.42
N LYS A 141 -5.59 -22.26 -18.25
CA LYS A 141 -4.81 -23.01 -19.26
C LYS A 141 -4.64 -22.27 -20.60
N GLY A 142 -4.17 -21.03 -20.58
CA GLY A 142 -3.90 -20.23 -21.77
C GLY A 142 -5.12 -19.47 -22.32
N LYS A 143 -6.29 -19.59 -21.70
CA LYS A 143 -7.48 -18.83 -22.07
C LYS A 143 -7.59 -17.58 -21.22
N ASN A 144 -8.02 -16.48 -21.79
CA ASN A 144 -8.29 -15.25 -21.04
C ASN A 144 -9.80 -15.11 -20.80
N LEU A 145 -10.32 -15.88 -19.82
CA LEU A 145 -11.77 -15.96 -19.58
C LEU A 145 -12.37 -14.65 -19.09
N VAL A 146 -11.60 -13.77 -18.44
CA VAL A 146 -12.08 -12.42 -18.06
C VAL A 146 -12.26 -11.55 -19.31
N TYR A 147 -11.28 -11.59 -20.23
CA TYR A 147 -11.39 -10.91 -21.52
C TYR A 147 -12.59 -11.41 -22.32
N ASP A 148 -12.76 -12.73 -22.40
CA ASP A 148 -13.88 -13.34 -23.12
C ASP A 148 -15.22 -12.89 -22.51
N LEU A 149 -15.36 -12.93 -21.19
CA LEU A 149 -16.56 -12.46 -20.49
C LEU A 149 -16.88 -10.99 -20.79
N VAL A 150 -15.91 -10.09 -20.66
CA VAL A 150 -16.12 -8.66 -20.93
C VAL A 150 -16.48 -8.43 -22.40
N ASN A 151 -15.80 -9.14 -23.32
CA ASN A 151 -16.09 -9.04 -24.74
C ASN A 151 -17.48 -9.59 -25.10
N ASP A 152 -17.91 -10.68 -24.49
CA ASP A 152 -19.24 -11.25 -24.68
C ASP A 152 -20.34 -10.32 -24.17
N ILE A 153 -20.18 -9.72 -22.99
CA ILE A 153 -21.12 -8.71 -22.46
C ILE A 153 -21.28 -7.55 -23.44
N ILE A 154 -20.16 -7.02 -23.96
CA ILE A 154 -20.18 -5.91 -24.93
C ILE A 154 -20.82 -6.33 -26.25
N SER A 155 -20.48 -7.52 -26.77
CA SER A 155 -20.98 -8.04 -28.05
C SER A 155 -22.48 -8.33 -28.02
N ASN A 156 -23.02 -8.63 -26.84
CA ASN A 156 -24.46 -8.78 -26.60
C ASN A 156 -25.20 -7.43 -26.43
N GLY A 157 -24.52 -6.31 -26.64
CA GLY A 157 -25.12 -4.99 -26.58
C GLY A 157 -25.21 -4.38 -25.16
N HIS A 158 -24.60 -5.02 -24.16
CA HIS A 158 -24.63 -4.58 -22.77
C HIS A 158 -23.47 -3.60 -22.48
N SER A 159 -23.35 -2.54 -23.31
CA SER A 159 -22.39 -1.46 -23.10
C SER A 159 -23.03 -0.10 -23.29
N MET A 160 -22.55 0.88 -22.53
CA MET A 160 -23.00 2.26 -22.72
C MET A 160 -22.39 2.86 -23.99
N PRO A 161 -23.11 3.81 -24.65
CA PRO A 161 -22.54 4.57 -25.77
C PRO A 161 -21.32 5.36 -25.30
N ALA A 162 -20.38 5.58 -26.22
CA ALA A 162 -19.19 6.37 -25.92
C ALA A 162 -19.56 7.81 -25.54
N VAL A 163 -18.90 8.36 -24.54
CA VAL A 163 -19.00 9.78 -24.17
C VAL A 163 -18.41 10.62 -25.30
N THR A 164 -19.14 11.63 -25.78
CA THR A 164 -18.64 12.53 -26.82
C THR A 164 -17.54 13.44 -26.28
N GLN A 165 -16.72 13.95 -27.19
CA GLN A 165 -15.64 14.89 -26.82
C GLN A 165 -16.19 16.16 -26.16
N GLU A 166 -17.35 16.63 -26.58
CA GLU A 166 -18.02 17.79 -26.00
C GLU A 166 -18.49 17.52 -24.58
N GLU A 167 -19.08 16.34 -24.31
CA GLU A 167 -19.47 15.91 -22.98
C GLU A 167 -18.25 15.79 -22.07
N ILE A 168 -17.13 15.24 -22.57
CA ILE A 168 -15.87 15.15 -21.79
C ILE A 168 -15.41 16.55 -21.37
N TYR A 169 -15.42 17.53 -22.25
CA TYR A 169 -15.03 18.91 -21.89
C TYR A 169 -15.96 19.50 -20.84
N GLN A 170 -17.27 19.32 -20.98
CA GLN A 170 -18.26 19.79 -20.00
C GLN A 170 -18.04 19.13 -18.61
N ILE A 171 -17.73 17.83 -18.59
CA ILE A 171 -17.44 17.10 -17.35
C ILE A 171 -16.13 17.59 -16.74
N CYS A 172 -15.09 17.86 -17.55
CA CYS A 172 -13.84 18.43 -17.06
C CYS A 172 -14.04 19.83 -16.44
N ASP A 173 -14.83 20.69 -17.08
CA ASP A 173 -15.16 22.03 -16.55
C ASP A 173 -15.96 21.94 -15.23
N GLU A 174 -16.87 20.98 -15.14
CA GLU A 174 -17.59 20.67 -13.90
C GLU A 174 -16.63 20.14 -12.82
N GLY A 175 -15.76 19.22 -13.20
CA GLY A 175 -14.78 18.61 -12.31
C GLY A 175 -13.82 19.64 -11.71
N GLU A 176 -13.36 20.59 -12.49
CA GLU A 176 -12.52 21.68 -12.00
C GLU A 176 -13.21 22.51 -10.90
N LYS A 177 -14.51 22.74 -11.03
CA LYS A 177 -15.32 23.44 -10.01
C LYS A 177 -15.53 22.56 -8.78
N ARG A 178 -15.84 21.25 -8.98
CA ARG A 178 -16.06 20.30 -7.88
C ARG A 178 -14.80 20.16 -7.02
N PHE A 179 -13.64 20.03 -7.66
CA PHE A 179 -12.38 19.76 -6.94
C PHE A 179 -11.80 20.97 -6.24
N LYS A 180 -12.19 22.19 -6.68
CA LYS A 180 -11.84 23.47 -6.03
C LYS A 180 -12.82 23.91 -4.95
N ALA A 181 -13.95 23.26 -4.82
CA ALA A 181 -14.92 23.55 -3.76
C ALA A 181 -14.33 23.23 -2.37
N ASP A 182 -14.83 23.89 -1.34
CA ASP A 182 -14.46 23.62 0.05
C ASP A 182 -15.72 23.25 0.85
N PRO A 183 -15.90 21.97 1.26
CA PRO A 183 -15.07 20.81 0.93
C PRO A 183 -15.17 20.40 -0.55
N PRO A 184 -14.17 19.68 -1.09
CA PRO A 184 -14.21 19.15 -2.46
C PRO A 184 -15.41 18.21 -2.68
N THR A 185 -16.00 18.28 -3.86
CA THR A 185 -17.19 17.45 -4.19
C THR A 185 -16.77 16.15 -4.91
N PRO A 186 -17.17 14.96 -4.42
CA PRO A 186 -16.83 13.67 -5.02
C PRO A 186 -17.54 13.44 -6.36
N PRO A 187 -17.09 12.42 -7.17
CA PRO A 187 -15.91 11.61 -6.98
C PRO A 187 -14.67 12.16 -7.69
N GLY A 188 -13.48 11.57 -7.40
CA GLY A 188 -12.28 11.74 -8.21
C GLY A 188 -11.34 12.87 -7.75
N PHE A 189 -11.66 13.62 -6.71
CA PHE A 189 -10.81 14.74 -6.26
C PHE A 189 -9.49 14.29 -5.62
N LYS A 190 -9.41 13.08 -5.07
CA LYS A 190 -8.17 12.52 -4.49
C LYS A 190 -7.13 12.25 -5.57
N ASP A 191 -7.56 11.68 -6.69
CA ASP A 191 -6.68 11.37 -7.82
C ASP A 191 -6.29 12.60 -8.64
N ALA A 192 -7.04 13.68 -8.50
CA ALA A 192 -6.83 14.92 -9.24
C ALA A 192 -5.44 15.56 -9.02
N LYS A 193 -4.80 15.27 -7.87
CA LYS A 193 -3.44 15.75 -7.56
C LYS A 193 -2.33 14.90 -8.21
N LYS A 194 -2.65 13.66 -8.61
CA LYS A 194 -1.68 12.67 -9.12
C LYS A 194 -1.76 12.46 -10.65
N LYS A 195 -2.84 12.93 -11.29
CA LYS A 195 -3.12 12.70 -12.73
C LYS A 195 -3.21 14.02 -13.48
N ASP A 196 -2.79 14.04 -14.74
CA ASP A 196 -2.83 15.22 -15.61
C ASP A 196 -3.86 15.10 -16.72
N GLY A 197 -4.31 16.25 -17.23
CA GLY A 197 -5.25 16.35 -18.35
C GLY A 197 -6.61 15.72 -18.04
N VAL A 198 -7.21 15.10 -19.04
CA VAL A 198 -8.54 14.47 -18.92
C VAL A 198 -8.54 13.32 -17.92
N ARG A 199 -7.41 12.62 -17.73
CA ARG A 199 -7.27 11.51 -16.79
C ARG A 199 -7.53 11.90 -15.34
N LYS A 200 -7.35 13.16 -15.01
CA LYS A 200 -7.68 13.75 -13.71
C LYS A 200 -9.17 13.59 -13.36
N TYR A 201 -10.03 13.46 -14.37
CA TYR A 201 -11.48 13.40 -14.22
C TYR A 201 -12.08 12.03 -14.58
N SER A 202 -11.27 10.97 -14.72
CA SER A 202 -11.74 9.64 -15.13
C SER A 202 -12.90 9.14 -14.25
N ASP A 203 -12.78 9.26 -12.93
CA ASP A 203 -13.80 8.82 -11.99
C ASP A 203 -15.09 9.64 -12.10
N LEU A 204 -14.97 10.94 -12.32
CA LEU A 204 -16.12 11.80 -12.57
C LEU A 204 -16.78 11.49 -13.91
N ILE A 205 -16.01 11.17 -14.96
CA ILE A 205 -16.55 10.75 -16.26
C ILE A 205 -17.34 9.45 -16.10
N LEU A 206 -16.77 8.44 -15.44
CA LEU A 206 -17.46 7.19 -15.10
C LEU A 206 -18.77 7.47 -14.36
N TRP A 207 -18.72 8.29 -13.31
CA TRP A 207 -19.89 8.65 -12.53
C TRP A 207 -20.99 9.31 -13.38
N LYS A 208 -20.64 10.20 -14.29
CA LYS A 208 -21.59 10.87 -15.22
C LYS A 208 -22.20 9.90 -16.23
N GLU A 209 -21.43 8.90 -16.71
CA GLU A 209 -21.98 7.82 -17.54
C GLU A 209 -23.04 7.03 -16.77
N VAL A 210 -22.76 6.67 -15.51
CA VAL A 210 -23.69 5.93 -14.64
C VAL A 210 -24.99 6.73 -14.41
N LEU A 211 -24.85 8.02 -14.07
CA LEU A 211 -26.00 8.91 -13.89
C LEU A 211 -26.85 9.02 -15.16
N LYS A 212 -26.20 9.30 -16.29
CA LYS A 212 -26.87 9.44 -17.60
C LYS A 212 -27.61 8.18 -18.00
N TYR A 213 -26.94 7.02 -17.90
CA TYR A 213 -27.51 5.73 -18.24
C TYR A 213 -28.73 5.39 -17.37
N SER A 214 -28.61 5.51 -16.05
CA SER A 214 -29.72 5.26 -15.14
C SER A 214 -30.92 6.15 -15.41
N LYS A 215 -30.69 7.45 -15.69
CA LYS A 215 -31.74 8.41 -15.99
C LYS A 215 -32.47 8.08 -17.29
N GLU A 216 -31.73 7.80 -18.38
CA GLU A 216 -32.26 7.52 -19.71
C GLU A 216 -33.02 6.18 -19.76
N GLN A 217 -32.45 5.14 -19.15
CA GLN A 217 -33.04 3.80 -19.12
C GLN A 217 -34.05 3.61 -18.01
N LYS A 218 -34.14 4.55 -17.07
CA LYS A 218 -35.01 4.50 -15.88
C LYS A 218 -34.77 3.24 -15.03
N VAL A 219 -33.50 2.89 -14.83
CA VAL A 219 -33.07 1.69 -14.10
C VAL A 219 -32.41 2.06 -12.77
N ASN A 220 -32.61 1.21 -11.77
CA ASN A 220 -31.81 1.23 -10.55
C ASN A 220 -30.44 0.63 -10.83
N VAL A 221 -29.43 1.00 -10.03
CA VAL A 221 -28.05 0.58 -10.23
C VAL A 221 -27.49 -0.14 -9.02
N ILE A 222 -26.90 -1.30 -9.23
CA ILE A 222 -25.94 -1.92 -8.34
C ILE A 222 -24.57 -1.46 -8.86
N PHE A 223 -23.87 -0.62 -8.08
CA PHE A 223 -22.58 -0.07 -8.45
C PHE A 223 -21.47 -0.77 -7.68
N VAL A 224 -20.51 -1.36 -8.38
CA VAL A 224 -19.41 -2.13 -7.78
C VAL A 224 -18.10 -1.44 -8.06
N THR A 225 -17.36 -1.08 -7.01
CA THR A 225 -16.05 -0.45 -7.12
C THR A 225 -15.13 -0.85 -5.98
N ASP A 226 -13.86 -1.10 -6.30
CA ASP A 226 -12.78 -1.34 -5.34
C ASP A 226 -11.97 -0.07 -5.03
N ASP A 227 -12.38 1.08 -5.57
CA ASP A 227 -11.77 2.34 -5.17
C ASP A 227 -12.31 2.75 -3.80
N VAL A 228 -11.52 2.46 -2.77
CA VAL A 228 -11.89 2.68 -1.35
C VAL A 228 -11.49 4.06 -0.81
N LYS A 229 -11.04 4.97 -1.69
CA LYS A 229 -10.65 6.33 -1.31
C LYS A 229 -11.83 7.12 -0.73
N CYS A 230 -11.53 8.13 0.08
CA CYS A 230 -12.52 8.93 0.80
C CYS A 230 -13.44 9.79 -0.09
N ASP A 231 -13.22 9.84 -1.38
CA ASP A 231 -14.10 10.45 -2.38
C ASP A 231 -15.14 9.48 -2.97
N TRP A 232 -14.99 8.18 -2.73
CA TRP A 232 -16.00 7.15 -2.98
C TRP A 232 -16.63 6.63 -1.71
N TRP A 233 -15.84 6.45 -0.65
CA TRP A 233 -16.27 5.87 0.62
C TRP A 233 -15.81 6.76 1.77
N ILE A 234 -16.61 6.87 2.80
CA ILE A 234 -16.24 7.60 4.01
C ILE A 234 -16.32 6.67 5.21
N ASP A 235 -15.52 6.95 6.21
CA ASP A 235 -15.67 6.34 7.53
C ASP A 235 -16.83 7.04 8.27
N ASN A 236 -17.76 6.23 8.77
CA ASN A 236 -18.86 6.68 9.62
C ASN A 236 -18.85 5.87 10.90
N ASN A 237 -18.09 6.33 11.89
CA ASN A 237 -17.91 5.68 13.20
C ASN A 237 -17.39 4.23 13.10
N GLY A 238 -16.29 4.03 12.37
CA GLY A 238 -15.68 2.72 12.16
C GLY A 238 -16.38 1.85 11.11
N THR A 239 -17.42 2.34 10.47
CA THR A 239 -18.10 1.63 9.38
C THR A 239 -17.89 2.38 8.07
N ARG A 240 -17.27 1.73 7.10
CA ARG A 240 -17.10 2.30 5.74
C ARG A 240 -18.45 2.34 5.03
N VAL A 241 -18.89 3.52 4.63
CA VAL A 241 -20.12 3.73 3.89
C VAL A 241 -19.84 4.49 2.60
N PHE A 242 -20.58 4.15 1.54
CA PHE A 242 -20.50 4.88 0.27
C PHE A 242 -20.82 6.36 0.49
N HIS A 243 -20.11 7.25 -0.18
CA HIS A 243 -20.19 8.68 0.10
C HIS A 243 -21.61 9.22 -0.07
N PRO A 244 -22.25 9.79 0.99
CA PRO A 244 -23.65 10.19 0.97
C PRO A 244 -24.00 11.22 -0.10
N ALA A 245 -23.03 12.10 -0.46
CA ALA A 245 -23.21 13.07 -1.52
C ALA A 245 -23.45 12.40 -2.89
N LEU A 246 -22.78 11.28 -3.17
CA LEU A 246 -22.98 10.50 -4.41
C LEU A 246 -24.35 9.85 -4.44
N ILE A 247 -24.80 9.26 -3.35
CA ILE A 247 -26.16 8.69 -3.24
C ILE A 247 -27.20 9.79 -3.46
N THR A 248 -27.01 10.94 -2.82
CA THR A 248 -27.92 12.10 -2.95
C THR A 248 -27.95 12.65 -4.37
N GLU A 249 -26.78 12.81 -5.00
CA GLU A 249 -26.67 13.24 -6.40
C GLU A 249 -27.37 12.26 -7.33
N PHE A 250 -27.10 10.95 -7.15
CA PHE A 250 -27.71 9.91 -7.96
C PHE A 250 -29.25 9.96 -7.90
N CYS A 251 -29.81 9.93 -6.70
CA CYS A 251 -31.26 9.96 -6.50
C CYS A 251 -31.89 11.24 -7.06
N ARG A 252 -31.23 12.39 -6.86
CA ARG A 252 -31.70 13.70 -7.38
C ARG A 252 -31.71 13.76 -8.89
N GLU A 253 -30.61 13.33 -9.54
CA GLU A 253 -30.43 13.47 -10.99
C GLU A 253 -31.21 12.41 -11.79
N THR A 254 -31.40 11.21 -11.22
CA THR A 254 -32.00 10.08 -11.94
C THR A 254 -33.42 9.75 -11.52
N GLY A 255 -33.77 10.05 -10.27
CA GLY A 255 -35.00 9.57 -9.64
C GLY A 255 -34.99 8.07 -9.28
N ASN A 256 -33.88 7.39 -9.48
CA ASN A 256 -33.70 5.96 -9.25
C ASN A 256 -32.87 5.68 -7.99
N LYS A 257 -32.69 4.40 -7.65
CA LYS A 257 -31.92 3.94 -6.50
C LYS A 257 -30.55 3.44 -6.94
N ILE A 258 -29.55 3.65 -6.09
CA ILE A 258 -28.21 3.07 -6.23
C ILE A 258 -27.90 2.23 -4.99
N LEU A 259 -27.32 1.05 -5.20
CA LEU A 259 -26.79 0.16 -4.17
C LEU A 259 -25.31 -0.06 -4.46
N PRO A 260 -24.42 0.59 -3.70
CA PRO A 260 -22.99 0.41 -3.84
C PRO A 260 -22.50 -0.85 -3.11
N PHE A 261 -21.48 -1.49 -3.68
CA PHE A 261 -20.75 -2.61 -3.09
C PHE A 261 -19.27 -2.51 -3.44
N THR A 262 -18.42 -3.02 -2.57
CA THR A 262 -17.08 -3.45 -2.94
C THR A 262 -17.18 -4.74 -3.76
N SER A 263 -16.12 -5.11 -4.51
CA SER A 263 -16.17 -6.35 -5.33
C SER A 263 -16.40 -7.59 -4.46
N LEU A 264 -15.82 -7.62 -3.29
CA LEU A 264 -15.92 -8.75 -2.37
C LEU A 264 -17.32 -8.89 -1.76
N GLU A 265 -17.90 -7.78 -1.28
CA GLU A 265 -19.30 -7.76 -0.87
C GLU A 265 -20.23 -8.19 -2.00
N PHE A 266 -19.97 -7.72 -3.20
CA PHE A 266 -20.73 -8.08 -4.38
C PHE A 266 -20.63 -9.58 -4.69
N PHE A 267 -19.41 -10.14 -4.73
CA PHE A 267 -19.21 -11.58 -4.98
C PHE A 267 -19.84 -12.44 -3.89
N SER A 268 -19.74 -12.03 -2.62
CA SER A 268 -20.39 -12.71 -1.51
C SER A 268 -21.94 -12.71 -1.71
N ASN A 269 -22.54 -11.54 -1.95
CA ASN A 269 -23.98 -11.43 -2.16
C ASN A 269 -24.46 -12.19 -3.41
N VAL A 270 -23.71 -12.19 -4.51
CA VAL A 270 -24.03 -12.99 -5.71
C VAL A 270 -23.96 -14.47 -5.39
N SER A 271 -22.88 -14.94 -4.76
CA SER A 271 -22.73 -16.36 -4.43
C SER A 271 -23.84 -16.88 -3.53
N ASP A 272 -24.22 -16.11 -2.52
CA ASP A 272 -25.31 -16.46 -1.62
C ASP A 272 -26.68 -16.45 -2.33
N SER A 273 -26.93 -15.43 -3.16
CA SER A 273 -28.17 -15.30 -3.91
C SER A 273 -28.39 -16.40 -4.94
N PHE A 274 -27.31 -16.93 -5.53
CA PHE A 274 -27.37 -17.93 -6.60
C PHE A 274 -26.85 -19.30 -6.17
N SER A 275 -26.49 -19.49 -4.90
CA SER A 275 -25.95 -20.73 -4.34
C SER A 275 -24.69 -21.21 -5.07
N ILE A 276 -23.77 -20.29 -5.37
CA ILE A 276 -22.47 -20.63 -5.95
C ILE A 276 -21.60 -21.24 -4.86
N THR A 277 -21.08 -22.43 -5.11
CA THR A 277 -20.22 -23.12 -4.15
C THR A 277 -18.93 -22.35 -3.94
N LYS A 278 -18.55 -22.15 -2.69
CA LYS A 278 -17.30 -21.57 -2.25
C LYS A 278 -16.36 -22.68 -1.82
N THR A 279 -15.08 -22.58 -2.14
CA THR A 279 -14.05 -23.40 -1.49
C THR A 279 -13.69 -22.77 -0.14
N ASP A 280 -13.07 -23.53 0.75
CA ASP A 280 -12.60 -22.99 2.04
C ASP A 280 -11.72 -21.75 1.83
N ALA A 281 -10.80 -21.79 0.84
CA ALA A 281 -9.95 -20.65 0.50
C ALA A 281 -10.74 -19.40 0.08
N VAL A 282 -11.84 -19.58 -0.67
CA VAL A 282 -12.72 -18.49 -1.07
C VAL A 282 -13.51 -17.94 0.11
N GLU A 283 -14.03 -18.82 0.97
CA GLU A 283 -14.74 -18.37 2.19
C GLU A 283 -13.83 -17.54 3.09
N ILE A 284 -12.59 -17.97 3.23
CA ILE A 284 -11.56 -17.26 3.97
C ILE A 284 -11.31 -15.88 3.37
N ALA A 285 -11.04 -15.82 2.06
CA ALA A 285 -10.76 -14.56 1.38
C ALA A 285 -11.93 -13.56 1.51
N LEU A 286 -13.17 -14.03 1.39
CA LEU A 286 -14.35 -13.20 1.57
C LEU A 286 -14.51 -12.69 3.00
N LYS A 287 -14.09 -13.45 4.00
CA LYS A 287 -14.18 -13.07 5.41
C LYS A 287 -13.06 -12.13 5.86
N ILE A 288 -11.84 -12.32 5.34
CA ILE A 288 -10.70 -11.42 5.59
C ILE A 288 -10.99 -9.98 5.14
N THR A 289 -11.85 -9.84 4.15
CA THR A 289 -12.26 -8.54 3.61
C THR A 289 -13.57 -8.01 4.20
N ASP A 290 -14.19 -8.74 5.13
CA ASP A 290 -15.25 -8.19 5.97
C ASP A 290 -14.65 -7.07 6.84
N THR A 291 -15.20 -5.88 6.74
CA THR A 291 -14.65 -4.66 7.36
C THR A 291 -14.47 -4.84 8.87
N ASP A 292 -15.45 -5.43 9.56
CA ASP A 292 -15.40 -5.67 11.01
C ASP A 292 -14.34 -6.70 11.41
N TYR A 293 -14.11 -7.71 10.55
CA TYR A 293 -13.05 -8.69 10.75
C TYR A 293 -11.68 -8.07 10.52
N PHE A 294 -11.55 -7.28 9.45
CA PHE A 294 -10.34 -6.58 9.10
C PHE A 294 -9.91 -5.60 10.19
N GLU A 295 -10.82 -4.79 10.73
CA GLU A 295 -10.52 -3.86 11.83
C GLU A 295 -10.04 -4.56 13.09
N ARG A 296 -10.62 -5.74 13.42
CA ARG A 296 -10.16 -6.55 14.54
C ARG A 296 -8.77 -7.14 14.30
N VAL A 297 -8.52 -7.65 13.10
CA VAL A 297 -7.20 -8.14 12.68
C VAL A 297 -6.19 -7.00 12.68
N TYR A 298 -6.56 -5.87 12.07
CA TYR A 298 -5.72 -4.69 11.98
C TYR A 298 -5.29 -4.21 13.37
N SER A 299 -6.22 -4.08 14.31
CA SER A 299 -5.90 -3.63 15.65
C SER A 299 -4.94 -4.59 16.37
N SER A 300 -5.17 -5.90 16.29
CA SER A 300 -4.31 -6.89 16.93
C SER A 300 -2.93 -7.02 16.29
N VAL A 301 -2.85 -6.78 14.98
CA VAL A 301 -1.60 -6.81 14.21
C VAL A 301 -0.85 -5.49 14.34
N PHE A 302 -1.56 -4.35 14.36
CA PHE A 302 -0.97 -3.02 14.46
C PHE A 302 -0.09 -2.86 15.69
N ASP A 303 -0.59 -3.18 16.87
CA ASP A 303 0.19 -3.01 18.11
C ASP A 303 1.48 -3.83 18.08
N ARG A 304 1.40 -5.09 17.62
CA ARG A 304 2.58 -5.96 17.50
C ARG A 304 3.58 -5.48 16.46
N ILE A 305 3.10 -4.99 15.31
CA ILE A 305 3.97 -4.49 14.24
C ILE A 305 4.58 -3.16 14.63
N SER A 306 3.86 -2.28 15.32
CA SER A 306 4.38 -1.02 15.82
C SER A 306 5.57 -1.25 16.72
N ASP A 307 5.47 -2.20 17.68
CA ASP A 307 6.55 -2.57 18.56
C ASP A 307 7.76 -3.14 17.79
N ASP A 308 7.51 -4.03 16.80
CA ASP A 308 8.60 -4.66 16.02
C ASP A 308 9.27 -3.64 15.07
N LEU A 309 8.53 -2.70 14.50
CA LEU A 309 9.08 -1.61 13.70
C LEU A 309 9.84 -0.60 14.56
N ALA A 310 9.33 -0.23 15.71
CA ALA A 310 10.03 0.66 16.62
C ALA A 310 11.39 0.08 17.01
N PHE A 311 11.44 -1.21 17.35
CA PHE A 311 12.66 -1.88 17.84
C PHE A 311 13.66 -2.27 16.74
N SER A 312 13.20 -2.53 15.53
CA SER A 312 14.02 -3.14 14.48
C SER A 312 13.77 -2.57 13.08
N GLY A 313 13.10 -1.42 13.01
CA GLY A 313 12.68 -0.78 11.77
C GLY A 313 13.82 -0.31 10.88
N GLU A 314 14.97 0.01 11.47
CA GLU A 314 16.18 0.39 10.71
C GLU A 314 16.54 -0.59 9.59
N ARG A 315 16.28 -1.89 9.79
CA ARG A 315 16.59 -2.95 8.80
C ARG A 315 15.72 -2.87 7.54
N TYR A 316 14.60 -2.19 7.60
CA TYR A 316 13.67 -2.02 6.46
C TYR A 316 13.84 -0.70 5.73
N LEU A 317 14.71 0.19 6.22
CA LEU A 317 14.98 1.46 5.56
C LEU A 317 15.84 1.28 4.31
N GLU A 318 15.45 1.94 3.24
CA GLU A 318 16.33 2.09 2.08
C GLU A 318 17.48 3.04 2.43
N PRO A 319 18.69 2.83 1.85
CA PRO A 319 19.82 3.71 2.11
C PRO A 319 19.50 5.17 1.75
N SER A 320 19.62 6.07 2.72
CA SER A 320 19.50 7.51 2.53
C SER A 320 20.79 8.24 2.90
N SER A 321 21.14 9.27 2.14
CA SER A 321 22.28 10.13 2.42
C SER A 321 22.06 11.09 3.60
N ASN A 322 20.80 11.23 4.04
CA ASN A 322 20.42 12.13 5.12
C ASN A 322 20.51 11.46 6.50
N ILE A 323 20.55 10.14 6.54
CA ILE A 323 20.78 9.37 7.76
C ILE A 323 22.28 9.27 7.99
N GLY A 324 22.76 9.89 9.06
CA GLY A 324 24.16 9.87 9.45
C GLY A 324 24.64 8.50 9.93
N THR A 325 25.92 8.41 10.32
CA THR A 325 26.55 7.17 10.79
C THR A 325 26.06 6.69 12.15
N ASN A 326 25.37 7.55 12.89
CA ASN A 326 24.85 7.26 14.23
C ASN A 326 23.43 6.70 14.21
N GLY A 327 22.84 6.53 13.01
CA GLY A 327 21.51 5.93 12.84
C GLY A 327 20.35 6.87 13.15
N ILE A 328 19.21 6.25 13.39
CA ILE A 328 17.97 6.91 13.78
C ILE A 328 17.52 6.37 15.15
N ASP A 329 16.60 7.07 15.80
CA ASP A 329 15.85 6.55 16.94
C ASP A 329 14.78 5.51 16.54
N GLU A 330 13.89 5.20 17.48
CA GLU A 330 12.76 4.33 17.21
C GLU A 330 11.89 4.90 16.09
N LEU A 331 11.43 4.03 15.18
CA LEU A 331 10.46 4.38 14.14
C LEU A 331 9.08 4.47 14.77
N GLU A 332 8.45 5.65 14.65
CA GLU A 332 7.05 5.84 15.03
C GLU A 332 6.15 5.70 13.79
N ILE A 333 5.19 4.78 13.83
CA ILE A 333 4.22 4.61 12.74
C ILE A 333 3.19 5.72 12.84
N SER A 334 3.15 6.57 11.82
CA SER A 334 2.17 7.65 11.70
C SER A 334 0.91 7.21 10.93
N GLU A 335 1.05 6.32 9.95
CA GLU A 335 -0.07 5.76 9.18
C GLU A 335 0.24 4.34 8.72
N MET A 336 -0.74 3.45 8.80
CA MET A 336 -0.64 2.09 8.24
C MET A 336 -1.95 1.74 7.53
N GLU A 337 -1.85 1.48 6.22
CA GLU A 337 -2.97 1.12 5.36
C GLU A 337 -2.80 -0.31 4.84
N PHE A 338 -3.82 -1.14 5.02
CA PHE A 338 -3.84 -2.49 4.46
C PHE A 338 -3.99 -2.46 2.94
N LEU A 339 -3.17 -3.23 2.24
CA LEU A 339 -3.21 -3.31 0.79
C LEU A 339 -3.75 -4.66 0.30
N THR A 340 -3.18 -5.76 0.77
CA THR A 340 -3.54 -7.11 0.31
C THR A 340 -3.30 -8.15 1.38
N ALA A 341 -4.04 -9.28 1.26
CA ALA A 341 -3.79 -10.50 2.01
C ALA A 341 -3.59 -11.66 1.05
N GLU A 342 -2.56 -12.46 1.27
CA GLU A 342 -2.27 -13.66 0.49
C GLU A 342 -2.10 -14.85 1.46
N GLN A 343 -2.78 -15.96 1.18
CA GLN A 343 -2.54 -17.19 1.93
C GLN A 343 -1.27 -17.85 1.40
N LEU A 344 -0.27 -18.03 2.27
CA LEU A 344 0.98 -18.68 1.91
C LEU A 344 0.90 -20.19 2.01
N HIS A 345 0.38 -20.70 3.13
CA HIS A 345 0.45 -22.10 3.46
C HIS A 345 -0.72 -22.51 4.36
N ARG A 346 -1.13 -23.79 4.24
CA ARG A 346 -2.10 -24.41 5.14
C ARG A 346 -1.59 -25.80 5.50
N ASP A 347 -1.30 -25.98 6.78
CA ASP A 347 -1.19 -27.31 7.39
C ASP A 347 -2.53 -27.72 7.99
N GLU A 348 -2.66 -28.98 8.44
CA GLU A 348 -3.92 -29.48 8.98
C GLU A 348 -4.45 -28.60 10.14
N ASP A 349 -3.55 -28.02 10.93
CA ASP A 349 -3.87 -27.27 12.13
C ASP A 349 -3.54 -25.75 12.07
N ILE A 350 -2.77 -25.28 11.09
CA ILE A 350 -2.29 -23.89 11.02
C ILE A 350 -2.44 -23.33 9.61
N ILE A 351 -2.91 -22.08 9.53
CA ILE A 351 -2.96 -21.33 8.29
C ILE A 351 -2.07 -20.10 8.42
N THR A 352 -1.22 -19.90 7.41
CA THR A 352 -0.31 -18.77 7.33
C THR A 352 -0.72 -17.84 6.21
N TYR A 353 -0.79 -16.55 6.51
CA TYR A 353 -1.07 -15.46 5.57
C TYR A 353 0.09 -14.50 5.50
N ILE A 354 0.22 -13.83 4.37
CA ILE A 354 0.98 -12.58 4.25
C ILE A 354 -0.02 -11.44 4.09
N PHE A 355 0.04 -10.48 4.99
CA PHE A 355 -0.62 -9.20 4.88
C PHE A 355 0.39 -8.16 4.42
N THR A 356 0.09 -7.45 3.34
CA THR A 356 0.90 -6.32 2.88
C THR A 356 0.25 -5.02 3.32
N PHE A 357 1.02 -4.18 4.01
CA PHE A 357 0.61 -2.84 4.43
C PHE A 357 1.44 -1.77 3.71
N HIS A 358 0.80 -0.66 3.41
CA HIS A 358 1.49 0.60 3.19
C HIS A 358 1.70 1.27 4.55
N VAL A 359 2.90 1.74 4.81
CA VAL A 359 3.29 2.33 6.09
C VAL A 359 3.91 3.70 5.85
N GLU A 360 3.47 4.69 6.61
CA GLU A 360 4.18 5.94 6.83
C GLU A 360 4.72 5.93 8.27
N ALA A 361 5.99 6.28 8.43
CA ALA A 361 6.66 6.29 9.70
C ALA A 361 7.55 7.53 9.84
N GLU A 362 7.79 7.95 11.08
CA GLU A 362 8.66 9.07 11.42
C GLU A 362 9.80 8.59 12.30
N ALA A 363 10.95 9.24 12.20
CA ALA A 363 12.10 9.00 13.06
C ALA A 363 13.00 10.21 13.12
N THR A 364 13.85 10.27 14.15
CA THR A 364 14.86 11.32 14.33
C THR A 364 16.25 10.73 14.12
N SER A 365 17.08 11.37 13.30
CA SER A 365 18.49 11.04 13.19
C SER A 365 19.33 11.75 14.23
N PHE A 366 20.53 11.20 14.51
CA PHE A 366 21.45 11.74 15.51
C PHE A 366 22.83 11.99 14.92
N ASP A 367 23.45 13.10 15.37
CA ASP A 367 24.84 13.40 15.07
C ASP A 367 25.67 13.49 16.36
N TYR A 368 26.98 13.37 16.18
CA TYR A 368 27.95 13.54 17.24
C TYR A 368 28.01 14.99 17.72
N TRP A 369 27.65 15.25 18.97
CA TRP A 369 27.69 16.59 19.58
C TRP A 369 28.94 16.81 20.43
N GLY A 370 29.58 15.75 20.90
CA GLY A 370 30.76 15.86 21.73
C GLY A 370 31.05 14.61 22.55
N TYR A 371 31.97 14.76 23.47
CA TYR A 371 32.32 13.72 24.44
C TYR A 371 32.33 14.34 25.84
N ASP A 372 31.64 13.70 26.77
CA ASP A 372 31.63 14.12 28.15
C ASP A 372 32.81 13.45 28.89
N ASP A 373 33.78 14.28 29.29
CA ASP A 373 34.98 13.80 30.00
C ASP A 373 34.69 13.30 31.43
N GLU A 374 33.59 13.71 32.05
CA GLU A 374 33.23 13.30 33.40
C GLU A 374 32.54 11.93 33.38
N SER A 375 31.53 11.75 32.52
CA SER A 375 30.79 10.49 32.39
C SER A 375 31.52 9.46 31.52
N LYS A 376 32.50 9.89 30.70
CA LYS A 376 33.19 9.07 29.70
C LYS A 376 32.24 8.59 28.57
N GLU A 377 31.22 9.35 28.25
CA GLU A 377 30.19 9.02 27.26
C GLU A 377 30.26 9.92 26.03
N VAL A 378 29.88 9.34 24.90
CA VAL A 378 29.66 10.09 23.64
C VAL A 378 28.32 10.79 23.72
N LEU A 379 28.31 12.09 23.47
CA LEU A 379 27.07 12.87 23.42
C LEU A 379 26.54 12.86 21.98
N LEU A 380 25.38 12.31 21.81
CA LEU A 380 24.61 12.37 20.55
C LEU A 380 23.45 13.33 20.72
N GLY A 381 23.19 14.13 19.70
CA GLY A 381 22.05 15.03 19.68
C GLY A 381 21.27 14.87 18.39
N PRO A 382 19.96 15.16 18.42
CA PRO A 382 19.09 15.04 17.24
C PRO A 382 19.56 15.97 16.12
N SER A 383 19.66 15.44 14.91
CA SER A 383 20.15 16.18 13.73
C SER A 383 19.05 16.45 12.69
N GLY A 384 18.09 15.56 12.56
CA GLY A 384 17.03 15.72 11.58
C GLY A 384 15.80 14.86 11.87
N ALA A 385 14.65 15.36 11.45
CA ALA A 385 13.41 14.60 11.41
C ALA A 385 13.19 14.02 10.03
N HIS A 386 12.84 12.74 9.98
CA HIS A 386 12.63 11.99 8.75
C HIS A 386 11.22 11.45 8.71
N THR A 387 10.62 11.46 7.52
CA THR A 387 9.39 10.73 7.25
C THR A 387 9.71 9.67 6.21
N PHE A 388 9.27 8.46 6.45
CA PHE A 388 9.45 7.31 5.56
C PHE A 388 8.11 6.84 5.04
N GLU A 389 8.07 6.33 3.82
CA GLU A 389 6.90 5.63 3.28
C GLU A 389 7.33 4.36 2.56
N GLY A 390 6.49 3.33 2.62
CA GLY A 390 6.80 2.09 1.91
C GLY A 390 5.82 0.98 2.19
N LYS A 391 6.27 -0.25 1.96
CA LYS A 391 5.46 -1.44 2.17
C LYS A 391 6.16 -2.38 3.13
N ILE A 392 5.36 -3.00 3.95
CA ILE A 392 5.78 -4.11 4.81
C ILE A 392 4.89 -5.32 4.58
N ASP A 393 5.48 -6.49 4.59
CA ASP A 393 4.79 -7.77 4.54
C ASP A 393 4.87 -8.43 5.92
N VAL A 394 3.70 -8.78 6.43
CA VAL A 394 3.54 -9.36 7.76
C VAL A 394 3.03 -10.78 7.61
N GLU A 395 3.81 -11.74 8.09
CA GLU A 395 3.36 -13.11 8.23
C GLU A 395 2.47 -13.24 9.47
N VAL A 396 1.28 -13.77 9.27
CA VAL A 396 0.27 -13.97 10.30
C VAL A 396 -0.14 -15.43 10.31
N THR A 397 -0.09 -16.07 11.48
CA THR A 397 -0.50 -17.46 11.65
C THR A 397 -1.77 -17.58 12.47
N ARG A 398 -2.59 -18.56 12.13
CA ARG A 398 -3.85 -18.87 12.79
C ARG A 398 -4.09 -20.37 12.85
N GLU A 399 -4.73 -20.88 13.91
CA GLU A 399 -5.23 -22.25 13.97
C GLU A 399 -6.39 -22.48 12.98
N ALA A 400 -6.37 -23.61 12.28
CA ALA A 400 -7.35 -23.93 11.24
C ALA A 400 -8.76 -24.12 11.79
N ASP A 401 -8.89 -24.66 13.01
CA ASP A 401 -10.18 -24.91 13.66
C ASP A 401 -10.90 -23.64 14.13
N MET A 402 -10.16 -22.54 14.31
CA MET A 402 -10.74 -21.23 14.68
C MET A 402 -11.49 -20.54 13.53
N TYR A 403 -11.60 -21.18 12.39
CA TYR A 403 -12.28 -20.64 11.21
C TYR A 403 -13.77 -20.48 11.36
N LEU A 404 -14.38 -21.33 12.18
CA LEU A 404 -15.83 -21.41 12.34
C LEU A 404 -16.34 -20.55 13.49
N ASP A 405 -15.46 -20.10 14.39
CA ASP A 405 -15.81 -19.35 15.59
C ASP A 405 -15.23 -17.93 15.54
N PHE A 406 -15.93 -17.03 14.84
CA PHE A 406 -15.52 -15.63 14.67
C PHE A 406 -15.71 -14.76 15.91
N GLU A 407 -16.28 -15.28 16.97
CA GLU A 407 -16.52 -14.59 18.24
C GLU A 407 -15.35 -14.69 19.22
N ALA A 408 -14.35 -15.52 18.94
CA ALA A 408 -13.18 -15.63 19.83
C ALA A 408 -12.22 -14.45 19.65
N ASP A 409 -11.96 -13.73 20.70
CA ASP A 409 -11.20 -12.46 20.81
C ASP A 409 -9.73 -12.49 20.36
N ASN A 410 -9.18 -13.63 19.93
CA ASN A 410 -7.75 -13.80 19.62
C ASN A 410 -7.54 -14.51 18.27
N GLY A 411 -7.97 -13.90 17.17
CA GLY A 411 -7.96 -14.52 15.84
C GLY A 411 -6.60 -14.91 15.25
N PHE A 412 -5.47 -14.43 15.78
CA PHE A 412 -4.13 -14.71 15.27
C PHE A 412 -3.15 -15.02 16.40
N GLU A 413 -2.41 -16.13 16.25
CA GLU A 413 -1.41 -16.53 17.24
C GLU A 413 -0.13 -15.72 17.14
N THR A 414 0.30 -15.41 15.91
CA THR A 414 1.54 -14.66 15.67
C THR A 414 1.38 -13.66 14.54
N ALA A 415 2.04 -12.51 14.68
CA ALA A 415 2.27 -11.56 13.62
C ALA A 415 3.75 -11.17 13.62
N LYS A 416 4.40 -11.26 12.46
CA LYS A 416 5.83 -10.98 12.32
C LYS A 416 6.10 -10.32 10.99
N ILE A 417 6.86 -9.23 10.99
CA ILE A 417 7.34 -8.60 9.75
C ILE A 417 8.36 -9.53 9.10
N VAL A 418 8.10 -9.96 7.88
CA VAL A 418 8.97 -10.87 7.11
C VAL A 418 9.72 -10.16 5.99
N ALA A 419 9.15 -9.09 5.47
CA ALA A 419 9.78 -8.24 4.47
C ALA A 419 9.31 -6.79 4.63
N GLY A 420 10.12 -5.85 4.15
CA GLY A 420 9.75 -4.44 4.14
C GLY A 420 10.78 -3.60 3.40
N SER A 421 10.31 -2.49 2.84
CA SER A 421 11.13 -1.47 2.22
C SER A 421 10.46 -0.12 2.49
N LEU A 422 11.11 0.69 3.32
CA LEU A 422 10.68 2.03 3.69
C LEU A 422 11.68 3.03 3.08
N LYS A 423 11.18 3.89 2.23
CA LYS A 423 11.97 4.93 1.55
C LYS A 423 11.74 6.28 2.22
N GLU A 424 12.80 7.04 2.38
CA GLU A 424 12.71 8.41 2.86
C GLU A 424 11.84 9.25 1.92
N LYS A 425 10.75 9.79 2.47
CA LYS A 425 9.80 10.67 1.79
C LYS A 425 10.16 12.14 1.97
N SER A 426 10.56 12.51 3.19
CA SER A 426 11.02 13.84 3.52
C SER A 426 12.08 13.83 4.61
N TYR A 427 12.92 14.85 4.58
CA TYR A 427 13.92 15.14 5.60
C TYR A 427 13.82 16.62 5.98
N CYS A 428 13.80 16.89 7.28
CA CYS A 428 13.85 18.25 7.83
C CYS A 428 15.00 18.30 8.85
N PRO A 429 16.07 19.05 8.60
CA PRO A 429 17.11 19.26 9.60
C PRO A 429 16.51 19.95 10.83
N LEU A 430 16.70 19.38 12.03
CA LEU A 430 16.17 19.92 13.28
C LEU A 430 17.00 21.13 13.78
N PHE A 431 18.25 21.20 13.34
CA PHE A 431 19.10 22.35 13.50
C PHE A 431 19.64 22.77 12.14
N GLU A 432 18.99 23.70 11.46
CA GLU A 432 19.79 24.69 10.81
C GLU A 432 20.58 25.33 11.97
N HIS A 433 21.89 25.07 12.07
CA HIS A 433 22.73 26.06 12.64
C HIS A 433 22.29 27.34 11.92
N GLU A 434 21.61 28.27 12.60
CA GLU A 434 21.83 29.65 12.30
C GLU A 434 23.38 29.72 12.32
N CYS A 435 23.98 29.54 11.17
CA CYS A 435 25.29 30.04 10.91
C CYS A 435 25.05 31.56 11.14
N GLU A 436 25.21 31.99 12.39
CA GLU A 436 25.55 33.37 12.63
C GLU A 436 26.61 33.60 11.57
N GLU A 437 26.26 34.43 10.57
CA GLU A 437 27.19 34.76 9.49
C GLU A 437 28.47 35.10 10.24
N PRO A 438 29.59 34.42 9.99
CA PRO A 438 30.76 34.59 10.80
C PRO A 438 31.05 36.10 10.77
N ILE A 439 30.89 36.77 11.93
CA ILE A 439 31.10 38.23 11.99
C ILE A 439 32.49 38.39 11.40
N GLN A 440 32.50 39.04 10.23
CA GLN A 440 33.66 39.02 9.35
C GLN A 440 34.86 39.54 10.15
N GLY A 441 35.85 38.71 10.42
CA GLY A 441 37.01 39.06 11.23
C GLY A 441 36.94 38.74 12.73
N ALA A 442 35.92 38.08 13.24
CA ALA A 442 35.87 37.63 14.64
C ALA A 442 36.94 36.52 14.88
N TYR A 443 37.76 36.68 15.91
CA TYR A 443 38.86 35.76 16.25
C TYR A 443 38.71 35.16 17.67
N SER A 444 37.77 35.63 18.49
CA SER A 444 37.53 35.09 19.80
C SER A 444 36.08 35.36 20.24
N THR A 445 35.69 34.83 21.42
CA THR A 445 34.37 35.07 22.05
C THR A 445 34.58 35.58 23.44
N CYS A 446 33.90 36.63 23.83
CA CYS A 446 33.96 37.20 25.16
C CYS A 446 33.46 36.18 26.21
N PRO A 447 34.28 35.80 27.20
CA PRO A 447 33.89 34.76 28.17
C PRO A 447 32.83 35.21 29.15
N GLU A 448 32.57 36.52 29.27
CA GLU A 448 31.58 37.08 30.20
C GLU A 448 30.17 37.16 29.57
N CYS A 449 30.07 37.67 28.33
CA CYS A 449 28.75 37.94 27.71
C CYS A 449 28.51 37.05 26.45
N GLY A 450 29.48 36.24 25.99
CA GLY A 450 29.35 35.40 24.81
C GLY A 450 29.45 36.13 23.47
N GLN A 451 29.66 37.45 23.44
CA GLN A 451 29.76 38.22 22.22
C GLN A 451 31.03 37.86 21.42
N LYS A 452 30.92 37.74 20.11
CA LYS A 452 32.06 37.51 19.22
C LYS A 452 32.93 38.79 19.18
N ILE A 453 34.25 38.59 19.38
CA ILE A 453 35.24 39.66 19.41
C ILE A 453 35.94 39.74 18.04
N ASN A 454 35.91 40.92 17.48
CA ASN A 454 36.65 41.30 16.28
C ASN A 454 37.53 42.56 16.56
N PHE A 455 38.24 43.07 15.59
CA PHE A 455 39.10 44.25 15.77
C PHE A 455 38.37 45.53 16.19
N GLU A 456 37.03 45.60 15.95
CA GLU A 456 36.24 46.80 16.25
C GLU A 456 35.69 46.80 17.70
N ASN A 457 35.45 45.59 18.26
CA ASN A 457 34.87 45.43 19.60
C ASN A 457 35.81 44.72 20.59
N ASP A 458 37.10 44.59 20.28
CA ASP A 458 38.09 44.04 21.20
C ASP A 458 38.43 45.03 22.31
N GLY A 459 38.05 44.70 23.52
CA GLY A 459 38.34 45.50 24.72
C GLY A 459 39.72 45.15 25.36
N GLY A 460 40.42 44.17 24.80
CA GLY A 460 41.67 43.64 25.35
C GLY A 460 41.44 42.48 26.35
N ASN A 461 42.55 41.75 26.63
CA ASN A 461 42.57 40.63 27.58
C ASN A 461 41.56 39.52 27.26
N GLY A 462 41.04 39.46 26.00
CA GLY A 462 40.05 38.46 25.58
C GLY A 462 38.60 38.82 25.91
N PHE A 463 38.33 40.02 26.32
CA PHE A 463 36.95 40.55 26.60
C PHE A 463 36.52 41.55 25.51
N CYS A 464 35.25 41.66 25.26
CA CYS A 464 34.70 42.71 24.39
C CYS A 464 34.78 44.08 25.09
N VAL A 465 34.69 45.19 24.33
CA VAL A 465 34.78 46.57 24.84
C VAL A 465 33.80 46.87 25.97
N ASP A 466 32.64 46.20 26.01
CA ASP A 466 31.64 46.44 27.04
C ASP A 466 31.97 45.71 28.36
N CYS A 467 32.65 44.58 28.29
CA CYS A 467 32.99 43.78 29.47
C CYS A 467 34.41 44.06 29.98
N ALA A 468 35.35 44.44 29.12
CA ALA A 468 36.75 44.73 29.48
C ALA A 468 36.93 45.72 30.64
N PRO A 469 36.09 46.76 30.80
CA PRO A 469 36.24 47.71 31.93
C PRO A 469 36.04 47.06 33.33
N ASN A 470 35.48 45.86 33.39
CA ASN A 470 35.22 45.11 34.63
C ASN A 470 36.33 44.12 34.97
N HIS A 471 37.29 43.92 34.08
CA HIS A 471 38.42 42.98 34.17
C HIS A 471 39.77 43.65 33.90
#